data_79a83812d218ca909ea15f52e405fa81
#
_entry.id   79a83812d218ca909ea15f52e405fa81
#
_cell.length_a   1.000
_cell.length_b   1.000
_cell.length_c   1.000
_cell.angle_alpha   90.00
_cell.angle_beta   90.00
_cell.angle_gamma   90.00
#
_symmetry.space_group_name_H-M   'P 1'
#
loop_
_entity.id
_entity.type
_entity.pdbx_description
1 polymer ?
#
loop_
_entity_poly.entity_id
_entity_poly.type
_entity_poly.pdbx_seq_one_letter_code
_entity_poly.pdbx_strand_id
1 'polypeptide(L)'
;MSFLNNIQVYHWQTQSYSEHEALGEYYESLTLLNDKLVESWQGNQNTRLRFSEGPYSLENYFSKEETKNRIIEFKNQVTTMSGYVAELNESNNFDDIENILEEISETNSRTLYLLSLS
;
A
#
# COMPACT_ATOMS: atom_id res chain seq x y z
N MET A 1 -2.89 8.79 3.28
CA MET A 1 -2.33 8.49 1.95
C MET A 1 -3.45 8.40 0.94
N SER A 2 -3.30 9.10 -0.17
CA SER A 2 -4.34 9.13 -1.20
C SER A 2 -4.59 7.76 -1.83
N PHE A 3 -3.56 6.91 -1.95
CA PHE A 3 -3.74 5.56 -2.51
C PHE A 3 -4.70 4.72 -1.66
N LEU A 4 -4.52 4.70 -0.35
CA LEU A 4 -5.41 3.96 0.55
C LEU A 4 -6.84 4.46 0.45
N ASN A 5 -7.02 5.77 0.41
CA ASN A 5 -8.33 6.37 0.28
C ASN A 5 -8.98 5.99 -1.06
N ASN A 6 -8.20 5.95 -2.13
CA ASN A 6 -8.69 5.55 -3.44
C ASN A 6 -9.11 4.08 -3.45
N ILE A 7 -8.36 3.19 -2.80
CA ILE A 7 -8.74 1.78 -2.69
C ILE A 7 -10.08 1.65 -1.96
N GLN A 8 -10.30 2.43 -0.91
CA GLN A 8 -11.57 2.41 -0.21
C GLN A 8 -12.72 2.89 -1.11
N VAL A 9 -12.50 3.93 -1.90
CA VAL A 9 -13.49 4.42 -2.86
C VAL A 9 -13.81 3.34 -3.89
N TYR A 10 -12.80 2.69 -4.43
CA TYR A 10 -12.98 1.60 -5.41
C TYR A 10 -13.76 0.44 -4.81
N HIS A 11 -13.47 0.10 -3.56
CA HIS A 11 -14.20 -0.92 -2.80
C HIS A 11 -15.69 -0.59 -2.71
N TRP A 12 -16.02 0.67 -2.45
CA TRP A 12 -17.41 1.10 -2.34
C TRP A 12 -18.13 1.17 -3.69
N GLN A 13 -17.42 1.54 -4.74
CA GLN A 13 -18.04 1.87 -6.04
C GLN A 13 -18.12 0.71 -7.02
N THR A 14 -17.29 -0.32 -6.88
CA THR A 14 -17.37 -1.48 -7.77
C THR A 14 -18.72 -2.17 -7.65
N GLN A 15 -19.21 -2.69 -8.78
CA GLN A 15 -20.44 -3.45 -8.82
C GLN A 15 -20.18 -4.97 -8.79
N SER A 16 -18.92 -5.38 -8.74
CA SER A 16 -18.53 -6.77 -8.64
C SER A 16 -18.33 -7.14 -7.17
N TYR A 17 -19.08 -8.16 -6.71
CA TYR A 17 -18.93 -8.61 -5.32
C TYR A 17 -17.52 -9.10 -5.02
N SER A 18 -16.94 -9.87 -5.93
CA SER A 18 -15.58 -10.39 -5.72
C SER A 18 -14.54 -9.29 -5.68
N GLU A 19 -14.66 -8.24 -6.47
CA GLU A 19 -13.78 -7.08 -6.37
C GLU A 19 -13.99 -6.32 -5.06
N HIS A 20 -15.24 -6.17 -4.65
CA HIS A 20 -15.59 -5.52 -3.40
C HIS A 20 -14.91 -6.23 -2.22
N GLU A 21 -15.00 -7.55 -2.17
CA GLU A 21 -14.36 -8.35 -1.12
C GLU A 21 -12.84 -8.24 -1.16
N ALA A 22 -12.24 -8.39 -2.34
CA ALA A 22 -10.79 -8.32 -2.51
C ALA A 22 -10.24 -6.94 -2.12
N LEU A 23 -10.90 -5.87 -2.54
CA LEU A 23 -10.48 -4.51 -2.22
C LEU A 23 -10.68 -4.17 -0.76
N GLY A 24 -11.72 -4.71 -0.13
CA GLY A 24 -11.94 -4.54 1.30
C GLY A 24 -10.84 -5.17 2.13
N GLU A 25 -10.47 -6.42 1.84
CA GLU A 25 -9.34 -7.10 2.49
C GLU A 25 -8.04 -6.33 2.28
N TYR A 26 -7.83 -5.88 1.06
CA TYR A 26 -6.63 -5.13 0.70
C TYR A 26 -6.52 -3.84 1.53
N TYR A 27 -7.61 -3.08 1.60
CA TYR A 27 -7.65 -1.85 2.38
C TYR A 27 -7.32 -2.10 3.84
N GLU A 28 -7.93 -3.11 4.44
CA GLU A 28 -7.69 -3.47 5.85
C GLU A 28 -6.24 -3.85 6.10
N SER A 29 -5.69 -4.71 5.24
CA SER A 29 -4.30 -5.17 5.38
C SER A 29 -3.32 -4.03 5.21
N LEU A 30 -3.50 -3.19 4.19
CA LEU A 30 -2.61 -2.05 3.94
C LEU A 30 -2.68 -1.02 5.07
N THR A 31 -3.86 -0.79 5.62
CA THR A 31 -4.01 0.17 6.72
C THR A 31 -3.16 -0.26 7.91
N LEU A 32 -3.22 -1.55 8.27
CA LEU A 32 -2.42 -2.08 9.38
C LEU A 32 -0.93 -2.04 9.07
N LEU A 33 -0.53 -2.42 7.86
CA LEU A 33 0.88 -2.43 7.47
C LEU A 33 1.45 -1.02 7.39
N ASN A 34 0.67 -0.08 6.88
CA ASN A 34 1.07 1.33 6.81
C ASN A 34 1.31 1.91 8.21
N ASP A 35 0.41 1.61 9.13
CA ASP A 35 0.55 2.03 10.52
C ASP A 35 1.84 1.47 11.14
N LYS A 36 2.09 0.19 10.97
CA LYS A 36 3.33 -0.45 11.44
C LYS A 36 4.57 0.17 10.82
N LEU A 37 4.51 0.47 9.52
CA LEU A 37 5.63 1.06 8.79
C LEU A 37 5.97 2.44 9.35
N VAL A 38 4.98 3.30 9.52
CA VAL A 38 5.17 4.66 10.05
C VAL A 38 5.72 4.60 11.47
N GLU A 39 5.13 3.78 12.32
CA GLU A 39 5.56 3.66 13.71
C GLU A 39 6.98 3.12 13.83
N SER A 40 7.31 2.08 13.03
CA SER A 40 8.65 1.49 13.04
C SER A 40 9.70 2.49 12.53
N TRP A 41 9.37 3.23 11.48
CA TRP A 41 10.27 4.26 10.97
C TRP A 41 10.51 5.35 12.02
N GLN A 42 9.44 5.86 12.62
CA GLN A 42 9.54 6.89 13.66
C GLN A 42 10.32 6.42 14.88
N GLY A 43 10.12 5.15 15.26
CA GLY A 43 10.86 4.54 16.34
C GLY A 43 12.35 4.43 16.06
N ASN A 44 12.70 3.98 14.86
CA ASN A 44 14.10 3.84 14.44
C ASN A 44 14.81 5.18 14.36
N GLN A 45 14.13 6.20 13.87
CA GLN A 45 14.73 7.52 13.66
C GLN A 45 14.57 8.46 14.86
N ASN A 46 13.77 8.05 15.84
CA ASN A 46 13.43 8.88 17.00
C ASN A 46 12.92 10.25 16.59
N THR A 47 12.01 10.28 15.63
CA THR A 47 11.44 11.50 15.08
C THR A 47 9.97 11.28 14.72
N ARG A 48 9.33 12.32 14.20
CA ARG A 48 7.96 12.22 13.69
C ARG A 48 7.95 12.61 12.24
N LEU A 49 7.30 11.79 11.41
CA LEU A 49 7.11 12.12 10.01
C LEU A 49 6.21 13.34 9.86
N ARG A 50 6.54 14.18 8.90
CA ARG A 50 5.72 15.32 8.53
C ARG A 50 5.02 14.97 7.22
N PHE A 51 3.77 15.35 7.12
CA PHE A 51 2.95 15.06 5.94
C PHE A 51 2.59 16.36 5.24
N SER A 52 2.46 16.28 3.92
CA SER A 52 2.00 17.42 3.14
C SER A 52 0.58 17.79 3.52
N GLU A 53 0.34 19.09 3.79
CA GLU A 53 -0.99 19.59 4.03
C GLU A 53 -1.62 19.95 2.69
N GLY A 54 -2.92 19.88 2.62
CA GLY A 54 -3.64 20.32 1.45
C GLY A 54 -4.71 19.37 1.01
N PRO A 55 -5.45 19.74 -0.02
CA PRO A 55 -6.45 18.84 -0.56
C PRO A 55 -5.79 17.70 -1.34
N TYR A 56 -6.28 16.48 -1.11
CA TYR A 56 -5.88 15.30 -1.88
C TYR A 56 -7.05 14.90 -2.76
N SER A 57 -6.78 14.65 -4.04
CA SER A 57 -7.80 14.22 -4.97
C SER A 57 -8.14 12.75 -4.73
N LEU A 58 -9.43 12.45 -4.68
CA LEU A 58 -9.91 11.08 -4.69
C LEU A 58 -10.26 10.70 -6.13
N GLU A 59 -9.93 9.48 -6.50
CA GLU A 59 -10.19 8.96 -7.83
C GLU A 59 -11.38 8.01 -7.77
N ASN A 60 -12.37 8.23 -8.63
CA ASN A 60 -13.50 7.33 -8.75
C ASN A 60 -13.10 6.03 -9.43
N TYR A 61 -13.81 4.94 -9.08
CA TYR A 61 -13.63 3.66 -9.75
C TYR A 61 -13.99 3.80 -11.24
N PHE A 62 -13.11 3.35 -12.09
CA PHE A 62 -13.33 3.36 -13.53
C PHE A 62 -13.55 1.94 -14.06
N SER A 63 -12.61 1.03 -13.78
CA SER A 63 -12.67 -0.35 -14.23
C SER A 63 -11.75 -1.23 -13.39
N LYS A 64 -11.94 -2.54 -13.49
CA LYS A 64 -11.04 -3.50 -12.86
C LYS A 64 -9.61 -3.33 -13.37
N GLU A 65 -9.44 -3.12 -14.67
CA GLU A 65 -8.12 -2.95 -15.25
C GLU A 65 -7.41 -1.71 -14.72
N GLU A 66 -8.12 -0.59 -14.59
CA GLU A 66 -7.53 0.62 -14.02
C GLU A 66 -7.16 0.43 -12.55
N THR A 67 -8.02 -0.26 -11.79
CA THR A 67 -7.72 -0.58 -10.40
C THR A 67 -6.45 -1.42 -10.30
N LYS A 68 -6.33 -2.44 -11.14
CA LYS A 68 -5.12 -3.28 -11.19
C LYS A 68 -3.89 -2.45 -11.54
N ASN A 69 -4.01 -1.54 -12.51
CA ASN A 69 -2.90 -0.67 -12.90
C ASN A 69 -2.44 0.20 -11.73
N ARG A 70 -3.35 0.72 -10.94
CA ARG A 70 -3.01 1.53 -9.77
C ARG A 70 -2.26 0.70 -8.71
N ILE A 71 -2.68 -0.54 -8.53
CA ILE A 71 -1.99 -1.46 -7.59
C ILE A 71 -0.59 -1.80 -8.10
N ILE A 72 -0.43 -2.01 -9.41
CA ILE A 72 0.88 -2.28 -10.02
C ILE A 72 1.81 -1.08 -9.84
N GLU A 73 1.32 0.13 -10.04
CA GLU A 73 2.09 1.36 -9.82
C GLU A 73 2.57 1.44 -8.36
N PHE A 74 1.68 1.16 -7.42
CA PHE A 74 2.03 1.16 -6.01
C PHE A 74 3.05 0.06 -5.68
N LYS A 75 2.87 -1.12 -6.25
CA LYS A 75 3.82 -2.23 -6.08
C LYS A 75 5.21 -1.83 -6.55
N ASN A 76 5.31 -1.14 -7.68
CA ASN A 76 6.58 -0.65 -8.20
C ASN A 76 7.20 0.39 -7.27
N GLN A 77 6.41 1.28 -6.68
CA GLN A 77 6.87 2.24 -5.70
C GLN A 77 7.44 1.55 -4.45
N VAL A 78 6.77 0.50 -3.99
CA VAL A 78 7.23 -0.28 -2.84
C VAL A 78 8.55 -0.99 -3.15
N THR A 79 8.71 -1.53 -4.36
CA THR A 79 9.96 -2.14 -4.80
C THR A 79 11.11 -1.13 -4.77
N THR A 80 10.87 0.09 -5.25
CA THR A 80 11.88 1.16 -5.21
C THR A 80 12.24 1.50 -3.77
N MET A 81 11.25 1.63 -2.91
CA MET A 81 11.47 1.93 -1.50
C MET A 81 12.26 0.80 -0.81
N SER A 82 11.95 -0.45 -1.13
CA SER A 82 12.67 -1.61 -0.59
C SER A 82 14.15 -1.58 -0.95
N GLY A 83 14.47 -1.18 -2.17
CA GLY A 83 15.86 -1.02 -2.62
C GLY A 83 16.60 0.03 -1.81
N TYR A 84 15.96 1.16 -1.55
CA TYR A 84 16.52 2.22 -0.71
C TYR A 84 16.79 1.76 0.70
N VAL A 85 15.81 1.09 1.30
CA VAL A 85 15.92 0.60 2.68
C VAL A 85 17.02 -0.45 2.79
N ALA A 86 17.14 -1.34 1.79
CA ALA A 86 18.20 -2.34 1.76
C ALA A 86 19.59 -1.69 1.77
N GLU A 87 19.79 -0.62 0.99
CA GLU A 87 21.05 0.12 1.00
C GLU A 87 21.33 0.74 2.37
N LEU A 88 20.34 1.37 2.97
CA LEU A 88 20.46 1.99 4.28
C LEU A 88 20.70 0.96 5.37
N ASN A 89 20.18 -0.25 5.21
CA ASN A 89 20.28 -1.32 6.22
C ASN A 89 21.70 -1.87 6.36
N GLU A 90 22.59 -1.61 5.39
CA GLU A 90 23.99 -2.01 5.49
C GLU A 90 24.70 -1.35 6.69
N SER A 91 24.28 -0.14 7.06
CA SER A 91 24.89 0.62 8.15
C SER A 91 23.90 0.99 9.26
N ASN A 92 22.66 0.50 9.20
CA ASN A 92 21.61 0.76 10.18
C ASN A 92 20.84 -0.56 10.40
N ASN A 93 20.02 -0.60 11.44
CA ASN A 93 19.20 -1.79 11.71
C ASN A 93 17.76 -1.53 11.24
N PHE A 94 17.48 -1.80 9.98
CA PHE A 94 16.18 -1.62 9.37
C PHE A 94 15.51 -2.93 8.98
N ASP A 95 15.87 -4.04 9.60
CA ASP A 95 15.30 -5.36 9.29
C ASP A 95 13.78 -5.36 9.47
N ASP A 96 13.28 -4.69 10.49
CA ASP A 96 11.85 -4.56 10.75
C ASP A 96 11.15 -3.81 9.62
N ILE A 97 11.77 -2.76 9.10
CA ILE A 97 11.24 -1.98 7.98
C ILE A 97 11.21 -2.84 6.71
N GLU A 98 12.29 -3.55 6.43
CA GLU A 98 12.34 -4.45 5.26
C GLU A 98 11.28 -5.53 5.33
N ASN A 99 11.04 -6.11 6.50
CA ASN A 99 10.03 -7.14 6.69
C ASN A 99 8.62 -6.60 6.42
N ILE A 100 8.32 -5.39 6.87
CA ILE A 100 7.02 -4.77 6.63
C ILE A 100 6.83 -4.49 5.14
N LEU A 101 7.87 -4.00 4.46
CA LEU A 101 7.80 -3.75 3.01
C LEU A 101 7.58 -5.05 2.22
N GLU A 102 8.18 -6.15 2.66
CA GLU A 102 7.94 -7.46 2.06
C GLU A 102 6.47 -7.88 2.23
N GLU A 103 5.90 -7.69 3.41
CA GLU A 103 4.49 -8.00 3.65
C GLU A 103 3.57 -7.15 2.77
N ILE A 104 3.90 -5.87 2.60
CA ILE A 104 3.14 -5.00 1.70
C ILE A 104 3.21 -5.54 0.26
N SER A 105 4.41 -5.94 -0.18
CA SER A 105 4.61 -6.49 -1.51
C SER A 105 3.80 -7.77 -1.73
N GLU A 106 3.79 -8.67 -0.74
CA GLU A 106 2.99 -9.89 -0.78
C GLU A 106 1.50 -9.58 -0.85
N THR A 107 1.05 -8.61 -0.05
CA THR A 107 -0.35 -8.18 -0.02
C THR A 107 -0.77 -7.63 -1.38
N ASN A 108 0.08 -6.82 -2.02
CA ASN A 108 -0.16 -6.31 -3.36
C ASN A 108 -0.31 -7.45 -4.37
N SER A 109 0.61 -8.40 -4.34
CA SER A 109 0.60 -9.55 -5.26
C SER A 109 -0.64 -10.42 -5.06
N ARG A 110 -1.01 -10.68 -3.82
CA ARG A 110 -2.21 -11.46 -3.51
C ARG A 110 -3.47 -10.77 -4.01
N THR A 111 -3.56 -9.47 -3.82
CA THR A 111 -4.73 -8.71 -4.27
C THR A 111 -4.85 -8.72 -5.78
N LEU A 112 -3.73 -8.55 -6.51
CA LEU A 112 -3.71 -8.66 -7.95
C LEU A 112 -4.18 -10.04 -8.42
N TYR A 113 -3.75 -11.09 -7.73
CA TYR A 113 -4.22 -12.44 -8.03
C TYR A 113 -5.73 -12.57 -7.84
N LEU A 114 -6.25 -12.12 -6.70
CA LEU A 114 -7.68 -12.19 -6.40
C LEU A 114 -8.51 -11.41 -7.44
N LEU A 115 -8.03 -10.24 -7.84
CA LEU A 115 -8.71 -9.45 -8.86
C LEU A 115 -8.68 -10.13 -10.23
N SER A 116 -7.68 -10.94 -10.51
CA SER A 116 -7.63 -11.71 -11.76
C SER A 116 -8.69 -12.80 -11.83
N LEU A 117 -9.22 -13.21 -10.68
CA LEU A 117 -10.25 -14.24 -10.59
C LEU A 117 -11.68 -13.67 -10.68
N SER A 118 -11.81 -12.36 -10.64
CA SER A 118 -13.14 -11.72 -10.62
C SER A 118 -13.66 -11.36 -11.99
#